data_5641f291f2dfb6e789cb7a7562225ff3
#
_entry.id   5641f291f2dfb6e789cb7a7562225ff3
#
_cell.length_a   1.000
_cell.length_b   1.000
_cell.length_c   1.000
_cell.angle_alpha   90.00
_cell.angle_beta   90.00
_cell.angle_gamma   90.00
#
_symmetry.space_group_name_H-M   'P 1'
#
loop_
_entity.id
_entity.type
_entity.pdbx_description
1 polymer ?
#
loop_
_entity_poly.entity_id
_entity_poly.type
_entity_poly.pdbx_seq_one_letter_code
_entity_poly.pdbx_strand_id
1 'polypeptide(L)'
;GYSSAASDVYKRQDYDIPLLLSHTVIDIEGKDRLTGVVIAEVGPDRKPIPGTEVHYDCDTLLLSCGLIPENELSKQADVAMNPVTNGPLVDESLETNIDGVFACGNVLHVHDLVDYVSEEAATAGKNAALYVKNNCGKDAQKSDKVVEIKAIDGVRYTVPSTIHVDNMADLLTVRFRVGGVFKNSYISVYLNDERVQHRRKQVMAPGEMEQVILKKKDLEAYEGLETITVKIEEE
;
A
#
# COMPACT_ATOMS: atom_id res chain seq x y z
N GLY A 1 15.70 2.32 -0.45
CA GLY A 1 15.39 2.49 0.91
C GLY A 1 16.52 2.55 1.95
N TYR A 2 17.26 1.46 2.22
CA TYR A 2 18.26 1.44 3.32
C TYR A 2 19.42 2.44 3.14
N SER A 3 19.83 2.71 1.90
CA SER A 3 20.94 3.62 1.64
C SER A 3 20.56 5.09 1.83
N SER A 4 19.31 5.47 1.56
CA SER A 4 18.84 6.84 1.76
C SER A 4 18.69 7.19 3.24
N ALA A 5 18.11 6.28 4.04
CA ALA A 5 17.96 6.50 5.48
C ALA A 5 19.31 6.65 6.19
N ALA A 6 20.30 5.81 5.84
CA ALA A 6 21.65 5.93 6.36
C ALA A 6 22.29 7.28 5.96
N SER A 7 22.17 7.68 4.69
CA SER A 7 22.67 8.97 4.21
C SER A 7 22.04 10.15 4.94
N ASP A 8 20.74 10.08 5.24
CA ASP A 8 20.04 11.15 5.96
C ASP A 8 20.47 11.26 7.42
N VAL A 9 20.79 10.15 8.08
CA VAL A 9 21.34 10.16 9.44
C VAL A 9 22.72 10.85 9.47
N TYR A 10 23.62 10.50 8.55
CA TYR A 10 24.94 11.14 8.47
C TYR A 10 24.85 12.63 8.15
N LYS A 11 24.02 13.04 7.19
CA LYS A 11 23.85 14.46 6.86
C LYS A 11 23.34 15.30 8.02
N ARG A 12 22.48 14.74 8.89
CA ARG A 12 22.03 15.45 10.11
C ARG A 12 23.14 15.65 11.11
N GLN A 13 24.04 14.67 11.28
CA GLN A 13 25.18 14.77 12.16
C GLN A 13 26.15 15.86 11.72
N ASP A 14 26.34 16.05 10.41
CA ASP A 14 27.22 17.10 9.87
C ASP A 14 26.72 18.53 10.15
N TYR A 15 25.44 18.68 10.48
CA TYR A 15 24.80 19.97 10.78
C TYR A 15 24.30 20.10 12.22
N ASP A 16 24.68 19.19 13.11
CA ASP A 16 24.23 19.14 14.51
C ASP A 16 22.69 19.17 14.67
N ILE A 17 21.95 18.58 13.70
CA ILE A 17 20.49 18.53 13.74
C ILE A 17 20.07 17.35 14.63
N PRO A 18 19.42 17.60 15.79
CA PRO A 18 18.98 16.52 16.67
C PRO A 18 17.92 15.65 15.99
N LEU A 19 18.06 14.34 16.12
CA LEU A 19 17.05 13.37 15.68
C LEU A 19 16.33 12.81 16.90
N LEU A 20 15.06 13.17 17.05
CA LEU A 20 14.20 12.70 18.12
C LEU A 20 13.30 11.60 17.58
N LEU A 21 13.66 10.34 17.84
CA LEU A 21 12.82 9.18 17.49
C LEU A 21 11.69 9.01 18.52
N SER A 22 10.57 8.44 18.10
CA SER A 22 9.40 8.24 18.95
C SER A 22 8.85 9.52 19.57
N HIS A 23 8.94 10.64 18.83
CA HIS A 23 8.34 11.93 19.24
C HIS A 23 7.35 12.39 18.20
N THR A 24 6.38 13.20 18.62
CA THR A 24 5.43 13.87 17.72
C THR A 24 5.16 15.28 18.19
N VAL A 25 4.74 16.15 17.27
CA VAL A 25 4.23 17.48 17.61
C VAL A 25 2.84 17.32 18.19
N ILE A 26 2.60 17.89 19.35
CA ILE A 26 1.32 17.84 20.08
C ILE A 26 0.62 19.18 20.17
N ASP A 27 1.36 20.28 20.01
CA ASP A 27 0.81 21.62 19.99
C ASP A 27 1.65 22.55 19.11
N ILE A 28 1.00 23.57 18.53
CA ILE A 28 1.59 24.56 17.64
C ILE A 28 1.19 25.93 18.15
N GLU A 29 2.17 26.76 18.46
CA GLU A 29 1.98 28.08 19.04
C GLU A 29 2.12 29.19 17.99
N GLY A 30 1.35 30.25 18.18
CA GLY A 30 1.29 31.42 17.30
C GLY A 30 -0.03 31.51 16.53
N LYS A 31 -0.49 32.73 16.28
CA LYS A 31 -1.76 32.97 15.57
C LYS A 31 -1.53 33.37 14.11
N ASP A 32 -0.74 34.41 13.89
CA ASP A 32 -0.48 34.93 12.55
C ASP A 32 0.83 34.38 11.98
N ARG A 33 1.76 34.00 12.85
CA ARG A 33 3.01 33.34 12.55
C ARG A 33 3.33 32.36 13.66
N LEU A 34 3.98 31.25 13.29
CA LEU A 34 4.47 30.26 14.24
C LEU A 34 5.48 30.93 15.20
N THR A 35 5.36 30.67 16.49
CA THR A 35 6.26 31.14 17.52
C THR A 35 6.93 30.00 18.27
N GLY A 36 6.35 28.80 18.22
CA GLY A 36 6.90 27.64 18.87
C GLY A 36 6.10 26.38 18.56
N VAL A 37 6.65 25.25 18.95
CA VAL A 37 6.00 23.94 18.92
C VAL A 37 6.26 23.19 20.20
N VAL A 38 5.29 22.39 20.62
CA VAL A 38 5.46 21.44 21.71
C VAL A 38 5.51 20.05 21.13
N ILE A 39 6.53 19.28 21.47
CA ILE A 39 6.67 17.88 21.12
C ILE A 39 6.57 17.01 22.36
N ALA A 40 6.17 15.75 22.21
CA ALA A 40 6.18 14.76 23.26
C ALA A 40 6.65 13.40 22.76
N GLU A 41 7.17 12.57 23.66
CA GLU A 41 7.43 11.17 23.37
C GLU A 41 6.11 10.44 23.07
N VAL A 42 6.15 9.43 22.20
CA VAL A 42 5.01 8.55 21.91
C VAL A 42 5.30 7.12 22.35
N GLY A 43 4.30 6.51 22.98
CA GLY A 43 4.32 5.11 23.37
C GLY A 43 4.18 4.15 22.18
N PRO A 44 4.20 2.82 22.44
CA PRO A 44 3.98 1.80 21.41
C PRO A 44 2.61 1.91 20.72
N ASP A 45 1.63 2.49 21.41
CA ASP A 45 0.30 2.80 20.88
C ASP A 45 0.24 4.08 20.04
N ARG A 46 1.40 4.72 19.81
CA ARG A 46 1.58 5.98 19.09
C ARG A 46 0.86 7.18 19.71
N LYS A 47 0.54 7.11 20.99
CA LYS A 47 -0.04 8.24 21.72
C LYS A 47 1.04 8.98 22.50
N PRO A 48 0.91 10.33 22.62
CA PRO A 48 1.81 11.11 23.45
C PRO A 48 1.81 10.65 24.91
N ILE A 49 2.98 10.55 25.49
CA ILE A 49 3.17 10.20 26.90
C ILE A 49 3.11 11.49 27.73
N PRO A 50 2.14 11.65 28.64
CA PRO A 50 2.06 12.84 29.49
C PRO A 50 3.31 13.03 30.36
N GLY A 51 3.79 14.27 30.46
CA GLY A 51 4.97 14.63 31.26
C GLY A 51 6.30 14.55 30.48
N THR A 52 6.23 14.28 29.17
CA THR A 52 7.42 14.27 28.28
C THR A 52 7.43 15.47 27.33
N GLU A 53 6.55 16.44 27.55
CA GLU A 53 6.39 17.62 26.71
C GLU A 53 7.66 18.49 26.74
N VAL A 54 8.16 18.83 25.55
CA VAL A 54 9.29 19.74 25.37
C VAL A 54 8.88 20.84 24.40
N HIS A 55 9.08 22.08 24.84
CA HIS A 55 8.80 23.26 24.00
C HIS A 55 10.04 23.64 23.20
N TYR A 56 9.83 24.00 21.93
CA TYR A 56 10.84 24.55 21.03
C TYR A 56 10.39 25.88 20.46
N ASP A 57 11.15 26.93 20.71
CA ASP A 57 10.97 28.22 20.02
C ASP A 57 11.38 28.06 18.57
N CYS A 58 10.45 28.30 17.65
CA CYS A 58 10.71 28.26 16.22
C CYS A 58 9.71 29.12 15.47
N ASP A 59 10.09 29.60 14.30
CA ASP A 59 9.24 30.39 13.42
C ASP A 59 8.79 29.63 12.17
N THR A 60 9.24 28.41 12.00
CA THR A 60 8.96 27.56 10.87
C THR A 60 8.86 26.09 11.29
N LEU A 61 7.80 25.41 10.88
CA LEU A 61 7.61 23.97 11.04
C LEU A 61 7.48 23.32 9.65
N LEU A 62 8.40 22.41 9.33
CA LEU A 62 8.32 21.60 8.11
C LEU A 62 7.67 20.27 8.41
N LEU A 63 6.52 20.02 7.82
CA LEU A 63 5.76 18.78 7.98
C LEU A 63 6.11 17.79 6.85
N SER A 64 6.48 16.58 7.24
CA SER A 64 6.71 15.46 6.33
C SER A 64 5.98 14.22 6.88
N CYS A 65 4.66 14.32 7.02
CA CYS A 65 3.82 13.33 7.70
C CYS A 65 3.45 12.12 6.83
N GLY A 66 3.97 12.06 5.61
CA GLY A 66 3.61 11.06 4.61
C GLY A 66 2.39 11.46 3.77
N LEU A 67 2.15 10.66 2.74
CA LEU A 67 1.03 10.87 1.82
C LEU A 67 -0.22 10.18 2.37
N ILE A 68 -1.36 10.80 2.14
CA ILE A 68 -2.69 10.24 2.42
C ILE A 68 -3.44 10.14 1.10
N PRO A 69 -3.99 8.97 0.72
CA PRO A 69 -4.84 8.85 -0.46
C PRO A 69 -6.06 9.77 -0.37
N GLU A 70 -6.16 10.73 -1.30
CA GLU A 70 -7.32 11.63 -1.39
C GLU A 70 -8.44 10.96 -2.19
N ASN A 71 -9.49 10.56 -1.50
CA ASN A 71 -10.58 9.76 -2.06
C ASN A 71 -11.97 10.33 -1.77
N GLU A 72 -12.10 11.65 -1.60
CA GLU A 72 -13.41 12.29 -1.39
C GLU A 72 -14.35 12.03 -2.57
N LEU A 73 -13.86 12.18 -3.80
CA LEU A 73 -14.65 11.91 -5.01
C LEU A 73 -15.00 10.43 -5.16
N SER A 74 -14.07 9.53 -4.86
CA SER A 74 -14.31 8.09 -4.89
C SER A 74 -15.41 7.70 -3.89
N LYS A 75 -15.37 8.25 -2.68
CA LYS A 75 -16.40 8.02 -1.66
C LYS A 75 -17.76 8.59 -2.06
N GLN A 76 -17.79 9.78 -2.68
CA GLN A 76 -19.04 10.38 -3.19
C GLN A 76 -19.66 9.57 -4.34
N ALA A 77 -18.84 8.83 -5.08
CA ALA A 77 -19.28 7.93 -6.15
C ALA A 77 -19.60 6.51 -5.65
N ASP A 78 -19.67 6.28 -4.34
CA ASP A 78 -19.92 4.96 -3.71
C ASP A 78 -18.90 3.88 -4.11
N VAL A 79 -17.65 4.27 -4.38
CA VAL A 79 -16.55 3.33 -4.60
C VAL A 79 -16.22 2.62 -3.28
N ALA A 80 -16.13 1.29 -3.33
CA ALA A 80 -15.74 0.48 -2.18
C ALA A 80 -14.28 0.73 -1.79
N MET A 81 -14.05 1.02 -0.51
CA MET A 81 -12.75 1.45 0.00
C MET A 81 -12.10 0.39 0.86
N ASN A 82 -10.78 0.24 0.70
CA ASN A 82 -9.97 -0.60 1.57
C ASN A 82 -9.71 0.14 2.90
N PRO A 83 -10.11 -0.41 4.05
CA PRO A 83 -9.96 0.26 5.34
C PRO A 83 -8.51 0.43 5.80
N VAL A 84 -7.56 -0.30 5.20
CA VAL A 84 -6.13 -0.26 5.54
C VAL A 84 -5.40 0.82 4.74
N THR A 85 -5.66 0.90 3.43
CA THR A 85 -5.00 1.87 2.54
C THR A 85 -5.76 3.19 2.45
N ASN A 86 -7.06 3.21 2.77
CA ASN A 86 -8.01 4.28 2.45
C ASN A 86 -8.11 4.58 0.94
N GLY A 87 -7.67 3.66 0.09
CA GLY A 87 -7.82 3.68 -1.35
C GLY A 87 -8.95 2.76 -1.83
N PRO A 88 -9.37 2.86 -3.11
CA PRO A 88 -10.35 1.97 -3.71
C PRO A 88 -9.96 0.49 -3.63
N LEU A 89 -10.95 -0.39 -3.49
CA LEU A 89 -10.79 -1.81 -3.78
C LEU A 89 -10.85 -1.98 -5.30
N VAL A 90 -9.90 -2.73 -5.86
CA VAL A 90 -9.81 -2.94 -7.31
C VAL A 90 -9.58 -4.41 -7.65
N ASP A 91 -9.97 -4.79 -8.87
CA ASP A 91 -9.71 -6.09 -9.47
C ASP A 91 -8.36 -6.11 -10.25
N GLU A 92 -8.10 -7.20 -10.99
CA GLU A 92 -6.90 -7.39 -11.83
C GLU A 92 -6.72 -6.34 -12.93
N SER A 93 -7.81 -5.68 -13.31
CA SER A 93 -7.83 -4.61 -14.31
C SER A 93 -7.60 -3.22 -13.72
N LEU A 94 -7.49 -3.12 -12.40
CA LEU A 94 -7.53 -1.88 -11.61
C LEU A 94 -8.89 -1.18 -11.70
N GLU A 95 -9.96 -1.91 -12.05
CA GLU A 95 -11.33 -1.44 -12.03
C GLU A 95 -11.93 -1.60 -10.63
N THR A 96 -12.70 -0.62 -10.21
CA THR A 96 -13.38 -0.61 -8.92
C THR A 96 -14.70 -1.40 -8.97
N ASN A 97 -15.46 -1.39 -7.88
CA ASN A 97 -16.83 -1.90 -7.87
C ASN A 97 -17.80 -1.10 -8.74
N ILE A 98 -17.41 0.08 -9.21
CA ILE A 98 -18.22 0.91 -10.11
C ILE A 98 -17.72 0.69 -11.53
N ASP A 99 -18.59 0.21 -12.38
CA ASP A 99 -18.31 -0.13 -13.77
C ASP A 99 -17.72 1.07 -14.54
N GLY A 100 -16.57 0.86 -15.19
CA GLY A 100 -15.83 1.90 -15.92
C GLY A 100 -15.04 2.88 -15.07
N VAL A 101 -14.96 2.68 -13.75
CA VAL A 101 -14.15 3.51 -12.83
C VAL A 101 -12.91 2.74 -12.43
N PHE A 102 -11.75 3.27 -12.80
CA PHE A 102 -10.44 2.69 -12.54
C PHE A 102 -9.66 3.55 -11.54
N ALA A 103 -8.81 2.92 -10.73
CA ALA A 103 -7.98 3.60 -9.76
C ALA A 103 -6.52 3.13 -9.84
N CYS A 104 -5.57 4.05 -9.77
CA CYS A 104 -4.13 3.76 -9.79
C CYS A 104 -3.32 4.84 -9.06
N GLY A 105 -2.06 4.53 -8.73
CA GLY A 105 -1.16 5.46 -8.07
C GLY A 105 -1.52 5.72 -6.61
N ASN A 106 -1.09 6.87 -6.08
CA ASN A 106 -1.21 7.17 -4.66
C ASN A 106 -2.65 7.31 -4.14
N VAL A 107 -3.62 7.48 -5.02
CA VAL A 107 -5.04 7.44 -4.65
C VAL A 107 -5.50 6.03 -4.30
N LEU A 108 -4.88 5.00 -4.91
CA LEU A 108 -5.16 3.59 -4.65
C LEU A 108 -4.40 3.08 -3.42
N HIS A 109 -3.09 3.22 -3.44
CA HIS A 109 -2.21 2.99 -2.29
C HIS A 109 -0.89 3.77 -2.47
N VAL A 110 -0.32 4.26 -1.38
CA VAL A 110 0.89 5.08 -1.46
C VAL A 110 2.09 4.23 -1.88
N HIS A 111 2.75 4.63 -2.97
CA HIS A 111 3.96 4.01 -3.48
C HIS A 111 5.22 4.64 -2.89
N ASP A 112 6.30 3.85 -2.81
CA ASP A 112 7.65 4.27 -2.45
C ASP A 112 8.52 4.58 -3.67
N LEU A 113 8.15 4.07 -4.85
CA LEU A 113 8.84 4.32 -6.12
C LEU A 113 7.88 4.83 -7.19
N VAL A 114 8.28 5.89 -7.90
CA VAL A 114 7.49 6.46 -9.00
C VAL A 114 7.34 5.48 -10.18
N ASP A 115 8.28 4.57 -10.35
CA ASP A 115 8.22 3.55 -11.40
C ASP A 115 6.99 2.65 -11.23
N TYR A 116 6.67 2.26 -9.99
CA TYR A 116 5.45 1.48 -9.70
C TYR A 116 4.17 2.26 -9.98
N VAL A 117 4.17 3.56 -9.69
CA VAL A 117 3.04 4.45 -10.06
C VAL A 117 2.83 4.47 -11.56
N SER A 118 3.94 4.59 -12.33
CA SER A 118 3.89 4.66 -13.79
C SER A 118 3.41 3.35 -14.42
N GLU A 119 3.89 2.20 -13.93
CA GLU A 119 3.44 0.87 -14.38
C GLU A 119 1.94 0.66 -14.10
N GLU A 120 1.50 1.01 -12.91
CA GLU A 120 0.11 0.89 -12.49
C GLU A 120 -0.81 1.80 -13.31
N ALA A 121 -0.39 3.07 -13.52
CA ALA A 121 -1.13 4.02 -14.35
C ALA A 121 -1.22 3.56 -15.82
N ALA A 122 -0.15 3.01 -16.37
CA ALA A 122 -0.16 2.44 -17.73
C ALA A 122 -1.13 1.27 -17.83
N THR A 123 -1.18 0.41 -16.81
CA THR A 123 -2.11 -0.73 -16.74
C THR A 123 -3.55 -0.25 -16.66
N ALA A 124 -3.86 0.67 -15.75
CA ALA A 124 -5.21 1.22 -15.61
C ALA A 124 -5.67 1.94 -16.89
N GLY A 125 -4.79 2.76 -17.50
CA GLY A 125 -5.12 3.46 -18.75
C GLY A 125 -5.38 2.51 -19.92
N LYS A 126 -4.60 1.43 -20.04
CA LYS A 126 -4.83 0.38 -21.04
C LYS A 126 -6.18 -0.32 -20.83
N ASN A 127 -6.50 -0.68 -19.60
CA ASN A 127 -7.73 -1.38 -19.28
C ASN A 127 -8.96 -0.46 -19.45
N ALA A 128 -8.85 0.82 -19.07
CA ALA A 128 -9.90 1.81 -19.35
C ALA A 128 -10.15 1.98 -20.86
N ALA A 129 -9.11 2.00 -21.68
CA ALA A 129 -9.23 2.07 -23.13
C ALA A 129 -9.90 0.81 -23.72
N LEU A 130 -9.57 -0.38 -23.18
CA LEU A 130 -10.23 -1.64 -23.57
C LEU A 130 -11.70 -1.65 -23.16
N TYR A 131 -12.02 -1.16 -21.98
CA TYR A 131 -13.40 -1.01 -21.52
C TYR A 131 -14.25 -0.19 -22.49
N VAL A 132 -13.73 0.99 -22.89
CA VAL A 132 -14.43 1.84 -23.90
C VAL A 132 -14.56 1.13 -25.24
N LYS A 133 -13.49 0.45 -25.71
CA LYS A 133 -13.47 -0.28 -26.97
C LYS A 133 -14.50 -1.43 -26.98
N ASN A 134 -14.75 -2.05 -25.84
CA ASN A 134 -15.74 -3.12 -25.64
C ASN A 134 -17.13 -2.55 -25.31
N ASN A 135 -17.52 -1.41 -25.91
CA ASN A 135 -18.82 -0.76 -25.74
C ASN A 135 -19.22 -0.51 -24.28
N CYS A 136 -18.27 0.02 -23.49
CA CYS A 136 -18.47 0.25 -22.08
C CYS A 136 -18.90 -1.02 -21.31
N GLY A 137 -18.17 -2.09 -21.53
CA GLY A 137 -18.38 -3.36 -20.82
C GLY A 137 -19.54 -4.22 -21.36
N LYS A 138 -20.35 -3.72 -22.31
CA LYS A 138 -21.49 -4.49 -22.84
C LYS A 138 -21.09 -5.76 -23.59
N ASP A 139 -19.91 -5.72 -24.23
CA ASP A 139 -19.37 -6.85 -24.97
C ASP A 139 -18.32 -7.64 -24.16
N ALA A 140 -18.03 -7.21 -22.94
CA ALA A 140 -17.12 -7.90 -22.04
C ALA A 140 -17.91 -8.93 -21.22
N GLN A 141 -17.66 -10.21 -21.43
CA GLN A 141 -18.11 -11.26 -20.53
C GLN A 141 -17.14 -11.27 -19.33
N LYS A 142 -17.45 -10.50 -18.28
CA LYS A 142 -16.77 -10.73 -16.98
C LYS A 142 -17.22 -12.10 -16.46
N SER A 143 -16.25 -12.91 -16.07
CA SER A 143 -16.55 -14.17 -15.38
C SER A 143 -17.25 -13.86 -14.05
N ASP A 144 -18.31 -14.60 -13.74
CA ASP A 144 -18.98 -14.51 -12.43
C ASP A 144 -18.10 -15.06 -11.30
N LYS A 145 -16.99 -15.74 -11.65
CA LYS A 145 -16.09 -16.35 -10.70
C LYS A 145 -15.03 -15.35 -10.23
N VAL A 146 -15.28 -14.75 -9.08
CA VAL A 146 -14.34 -13.88 -8.40
C VAL A 146 -13.49 -14.69 -7.43
N VAL A 147 -12.16 -14.50 -7.47
CA VAL A 147 -11.21 -15.08 -6.53
C VAL A 147 -10.71 -13.96 -5.62
N GLU A 148 -10.85 -14.12 -4.31
CA GLU A 148 -10.38 -13.17 -3.32
C GLU A 148 -8.87 -13.33 -3.07
N ILE A 149 -8.14 -12.22 -2.96
CA ILE A 149 -6.74 -12.22 -2.53
C ILE A 149 -6.67 -11.76 -1.08
N LYS A 150 -6.39 -12.71 -0.17
CA LYS A 150 -6.33 -12.47 1.28
C LYS A 150 -4.93 -12.06 1.72
N ALA A 151 -4.88 -11.03 2.54
CA ALA A 151 -3.70 -10.55 3.24
C ALA A 151 -3.78 -10.95 4.71
N ILE A 152 -2.90 -11.84 5.17
CA ILE A 152 -2.87 -12.31 6.55
C ILE A 152 -1.41 -12.42 7.07
N ASP A 153 -1.23 -12.72 8.33
CA ASP A 153 0.04 -13.09 8.97
C ASP A 153 1.22 -12.20 8.54
N GLY A 154 1.15 -10.91 8.89
CA GLY A 154 2.20 -9.95 8.60
C GLY A 154 2.01 -9.16 7.30
N VAL A 155 1.10 -9.53 6.42
CA VAL A 155 0.68 -8.74 5.25
C VAL A 155 -0.49 -7.84 5.63
N ARG A 156 -0.40 -6.54 5.34
CA ARG A 156 -1.44 -5.57 5.73
C ARG A 156 -2.61 -5.49 4.74
N TYR A 157 -2.31 -5.57 3.46
CA TYR A 157 -3.27 -5.46 2.36
C TYR A 157 -2.63 -5.99 1.07
N THR A 158 -3.43 -6.26 0.07
CA THR A 158 -3.01 -6.60 -1.29
C THR A 158 -3.69 -5.69 -2.31
N VAL A 159 -3.00 -5.40 -3.41
CA VAL A 159 -3.54 -4.72 -4.60
C VAL A 159 -3.12 -5.54 -5.82
N PRO A 160 -4.09 -6.06 -6.59
CA PRO A 160 -5.54 -6.04 -6.36
C PRO A 160 -6.00 -6.88 -5.16
N SER A 161 -7.26 -6.71 -4.73
CA SER A 161 -7.88 -7.47 -3.65
C SER A 161 -8.75 -8.63 -4.13
N THR A 162 -9.15 -8.59 -5.40
CA THR A 162 -9.92 -9.64 -6.08
C THR A 162 -9.43 -9.81 -7.50
N ILE A 163 -9.67 -10.97 -8.10
CA ILE A 163 -9.35 -11.23 -9.51
C ILE A 163 -10.42 -12.07 -10.18
N HIS A 164 -10.58 -11.85 -11.49
CA HIS A 164 -11.27 -12.72 -12.41
C HIS A 164 -10.21 -13.41 -13.28
N VAL A 165 -9.92 -14.66 -12.99
CA VAL A 165 -8.80 -15.38 -13.65
C VAL A 165 -8.91 -15.33 -15.17
N ASP A 166 -10.12 -15.44 -15.70
CA ASP A 166 -10.36 -15.41 -17.15
C ASP A 166 -9.97 -14.08 -17.80
N ASN A 167 -10.06 -12.96 -17.04
CA ASN A 167 -9.80 -11.60 -17.54
C ASN A 167 -8.36 -11.14 -17.34
N MET A 168 -7.62 -11.79 -16.43
CA MET A 168 -6.25 -11.35 -16.13
C MET A 168 -5.29 -11.57 -17.30
N ALA A 169 -4.25 -10.75 -17.38
CA ALA A 169 -3.12 -10.97 -18.28
C ALA A 169 -2.35 -12.25 -17.89
N ASP A 170 -1.45 -12.72 -18.75
CA ASP A 170 -0.63 -13.92 -18.48
C ASP A 170 0.10 -13.87 -17.14
N LEU A 171 0.49 -12.67 -16.72
CA LEU A 171 1.15 -12.38 -15.44
C LEU A 171 0.39 -11.24 -14.75
N LEU A 172 0.13 -11.41 -13.46
CA LEU A 172 -0.42 -10.38 -12.59
C LEU A 172 0.55 -10.12 -11.44
N THR A 173 0.91 -8.87 -11.27
CA THR A 173 1.68 -8.42 -10.10
C THR A 173 0.72 -8.04 -8.99
N VAL A 174 0.79 -8.75 -7.87
CA VAL A 174 0.08 -8.39 -6.64
C VAL A 174 1.06 -7.66 -5.73
N ARG A 175 0.77 -6.39 -5.41
CA ARG A 175 1.58 -5.55 -4.54
C ARG A 175 0.98 -5.52 -3.14
N PHE A 176 1.86 -5.42 -2.13
CA PHE A 176 1.45 -5.38 -0.74
C PHE A 176 2.49 -4.71 0.15
N ARG A 177 2.11 -4.38 1.38
CA ARG A 177 3.04 -3.97 2.43
C ARG A 177 2.93 -4.86 3.64
N VAL A 178 4.05 -5.00 4.35
CA VAL A 178 4.10 -5.73 5.60
C VAL A 178 3.74 -4.85 6.79
N GLY A 179 3.23 -5.45 7.88
CA GLY A 179 2.80 -4.75 9.09
C GLY A 179 3.92 -4.44 10.10
N GLY A 180 5.07 -5.05 9.92
CA GLY A 180 6.23 -4.94 10.80
C GLY A 180 7.54 -5.17 10.06
N VAL A 181 8.65 -5.14 10.78
CA VAL A 181 9.96 -5.48 10.22
C VAL A 181 10.16 -6.99 10.38
N PHE A 182 10.31 -7.68 9.26
CA PHE A 182 10.59 -9.12 9.20
C PHE A 182 12.01 -9.35 8.70
N LYS A 183 12.73 -10.26 9.36
CA LYS A 183 14.12 -10.62 9.01
C LYS A 183 14.21 -12.11 8.75
N ASN A 184 14.87 -12.47 7.65
CA ASN A 184 15.06 -13.87 7.23
C ASN A 184 13.75 -14.67 7.14
N SER A 185 12.68 -14.02 6.75
CA SER A 185 11.34 -14.59 6.64
C SER A 185 10.97 -14.87 5.19
N TYR A 186 9.85 -15.52 4.97
CA TYR A 186 9.39 -15.94 3.66
C TYR A 186 8.10 -15.24 3.28
N ILE A 187 8.02 -14.81 2.01
CA ILE A 187 6.76 -14.46 1.36
C ILE A 187 6.18 -15.74 0.80
N SER A 188 5.00 -16.13 1.28
CA SER A 188 4.31 -17.35 0.85
C SER A 188 2.98 -17.01 0.19
N VAL A 189 2.70 -17.73 -0.89
CA VAL A 189 1.42 -17.65 -1.62
C VAL A 189 0.76 -19.01 -1.59
N TYR A 190 -0.52 -19.02 -1.25
CA TYR A 190 -1.35 -20.20 -1.22
C TYR A 190 -2.50 -20.06 -2.21
N LEU A 191 -2.83 -21.13 -2.91
CA LEU A 191 -4.07 -21.29 -3.64
C LEU A 191 -4.99 -22.17 -2.79
N ASN A 192 -6.08 -21.61 -2.29
CA ASN A 192 -6.84 -22.19 -1.17
C ASN A 192 -5.88 -22.55 -0.02
N ASP A 193 -5.70 -23.81 0.30
CA ASP A 193 -4.82 -24.29 1.37
C ASP A 193 -3.46 -24.81 0.88
N GLU A 194 -3.20 -24.83 -0.44
CA GLU A 194 -1.97 -25.34 -1.04
C GLU A 194 -0.93 -24.22 -1.25
N ARG A 195 0.26 -24.39 -0.65
CA ARG A 195 1.36 -23.43 -0.81
C ARG A 195 2.04 -23.61 -2.18
N VAL A 196 1.92 -22.60 -3.03
CA VAL A 196 2.48 -22.62 -4.41
C VAL A 196 3.74 -21.76 -4.57
N GLN A 197 3.95 -20.78 -3.68
CA GLN A 197 5.17 -19.99 -3.66
C GLN A 197 5.69 -19.84 -2.23
N HIS A 198 7.02 -19.85 -2.09
CA HIS A 198 7.71 -19.70 -0.81
C HIS A 198 9.08 -19.06 -1.08
N ARG A 199 9.18 -17.75 -0.94
CA ARG A 199 10.37 -16.99 -1.34
C ARG A 199 10.99 -16.29 -0.14
N ARG A 200 12.24 -16.63 0.18
CA ARG A 200 12.99 -16.00 1.26
C ARG A 200 13.32 -14.53 0.95
N LYS A 201 13.15 -13.69 1.95
CA LYS A 201 13.58 -12.30 1.99
C LYS A 201 14.47 -12.06 3.21
N GLN A 202 15.58 -11.35 3.03
CA GLN A 202 16.49 -11.03 4.14
C GLN A 202 15.86 -10.00 5.09
N VAL A 203 15.23 -8.99 4.52
CA VAL A 203 14.53 -7.93 5.27
C VAL A 203 13.31 -7.49 4.48
N MET A 204 12.21 -7.28 5.18
CA MET A 204 11.00 -6.59 4.72
C MET A 204 10.60 -5.55 5.76
N ALA A 205 10.22 -4.37 5.33
CA ALA A 205 9.84 -3.26 6.21
C ALA A 205 8.54 -2.59 5.74
N PRO A 206 7.73 -2.00 6.65
CA PRO A 206 6.45 -1.37 6.29
C PRO A 206 6.56 -0.24 5.28
N GLY A 207 7.73 0.41 5.21
CA GLY A 207 8.00 1.49 4.25
C GLY A 207 8.32 1.03 2.83
N GLU A 208 8.53 -0.27 2.62
CA GLU A 208 8.90 -0.83 1.32
C GLU A 208 7.74 -1.64 0.72
N MET A 209 7.52 -1.46 -0.59
CA MET A 209 6.51 -2.21 -1.34
C MET A 209 7.07 -3.59 -1.68
N GLU A 210 6.36 -4.63 -1.31
CA GLU A 210 6.62 -6.01 -1.71
C GLU A 210 5.66 -6.44 -2.83
N GLN A 211 6.05 -7.47 -3.58
CA GLN A 211 5.22 -8.00 -4.65
C GLN A 211 5.39 -9.51 -4.84
N VAL A 212 4.32 -10.14 -5.30
CA VAL A 212 4.32 -11.49 -5.84
C VAL A 212 3.74 -11.48 -7.25
N ILE A 213 4.18 -12.41 -8.08
CA ILE A 213 3.70 -12.57 -9.45
C ILE A 213 2.86 -13.84 -9.52
N LEU A 214 1.62 -13.68 -9.95
CA LEU A 214 0.69 -14.77 -10.25
C LEU A 214 0.70 -15.04 -11.76
N LYS A 215 0.73 -16.30 -12.15
CA LYS A 215 0.68 -16.71 -13.55
C LYS A 215 -0.71 -17.24 -13.86
N LYS A 216 -1.36 -16.70 -14.87
CA LYS A 216 -2.71 -17.09 -15.30
C LYS A 216 -2.84 -18.60 -15.47
N LYS A 217 -1.92 -19.22 -16.20
CA LYS A 217 -1.92 -20.66 -16.47
C LYS A 217 -1.90 -21.54 -15.20
N ASP A 218 -1.23 -21.07 -14.13
CA ASP A 218 -1.14 -21.83 -12.88
C ASP A 218 -2.46 -21.73 -12.11
N LEU A 219 -3.16 -20.57 -12.21
CA LEU A 219 -4.48 -20.37 -11.61
C LEU A 219 -5.60 -21.08 -12.38
N GLU A 220 -5.53 -21.10 -13.72
CA GLU A 220 -6.50 -21.82 -14.58
C GLU A 220 -6.39 -23.34 -14.39
N ALA A 221 -5.19 -23.85 -14.14
CA ALA A 221 -4.95 -25.29 -13.90
C ALA A 221 -5.43 -25.74 -12.51
N TYR A 222 -5.71 -24.80 -11.58
CA TYR A 222 -6.13 -25.12 -10.22
C TYR A 222 -7.65 -25.26 -10.14
N GLU A 223 -8.13 -26.51 -10.01
CA GLU A 223 -9.58 -26.78 -9.89
C GLU A 223 -10.13 -26.24 -8.57
N GLY A 224 -11.28 -25.55 -8.63
CA GLY A 224 -11.97 -25.09 -7.42
C GLY A 224 -11.27 -23.94 -6.70
N LEU A 225 -10.47 -23.11 -7.39
CA LEU A 225 -9.83 -21.95 -6.80
C LEU A 225 -10.89 -20.94 -6.33
N GLU A 226 -10.86 -20.63 -5.03
CA GLU A 226 -11.76 -19.67 -4.38
C GLU A 226 -10.97 -18.52 -3.75
N THR A 227 -9.80 -18.80 -3.20
CA THR A 227 -8.98 -17.80 -2.50
C THR A 227 -7.50 -17.94 -2.84
N ILE A 228 -6.83 -16.80 -2.90
CA ILE A 228 -5.37 -16.69 -2.94
C ILE A 228 -4.94 -16.02 -1.66
N THR A 229 -4.04 -16.63 -0.90
CA THR A 229 -3.57 -16.06 0.37
C THR A 229 -2.11 -15.65 0.25
N VAL A 230 -1.81 -14.40 0.61
CA VAL A 230 -0.44 -13.90 0.73
C VAL A 230 -0.13 -13.67 2.20
N LYS A 231 0.93 -14.26 2.69
CA LYS A 231 1.36 -14.13 4.09
C LYS A 231 2.87 -14.17 4.26
N ILE A 232 3.33 -13.75 5.43
CA ILE A 232 4.73 -13.84 5.86
C ILE A 232 4.86 -15.02 6.80
N GLU A 233 5.84 -15.88 6.55
CA GLU A 233 6.15 -17.03 7.37
C GLU A 233 7.58 -16.95 7.89
N GLU A 234 7.77 -17.39 9.13
CA GLU A 234 9.08 -17.70 9.69
C GLU A 234 9.41 -19.16 9.34
N GLU A 235 10.68 -19.53 9.40
CA GLU A 235 11.13 -20.89 9.08
C GLU A 235 10.64 -21.92 10.10
#